data_464bbb9c8cd5879249ecf11c91b3a33a
#
_entry.id   464bbb9c8cd5879249ecf11c91b3a33a
#
_cell.length_a   1.000
_cell.length_b   1.000
_cell.length_c   1.000
_cell.angle_alpha   90.00
_cell.angle_beta   90.00
_cell.angle_gamma   90.00
#
_symmetry.space_group_name_H-M   'P 1'
#
loop_
_entity.id
_entity.type
_entity.pdbx_description
1 polymer ?
#
loop_
_entity_poly.entity_id
_entity_poly.type
_entity_poly.pdbx_seq_one_letter_code
_entity_poly.pdbx_strand_id
1 'polypeptide(L)'
;CELLGLDYQDSYDYDYNAGMPSNKIDMSAFEFIKSRTDIFSLLEEAILYAGVENEFKQSGMTYLLPTNTAFNSETSTDLSYFQTHQLTYIDEETGELVSYAPISMTAYPKEQVKEFLLYHIVKGKYTFTNLPAEPTWFETVATADTAKINMYLLKDRNPNIVFNNFDGHYKSSIKPRTSNLYNADGSYMHVMDSWLDRPTKEQLNMK
;
A
#
# COMPACT_ATOMS: atom_id res chain seq x y z
N CYS A 1 41.91 1.69 -40.68
CA CYS A 1 41.06 2.30 -41.71
C CYS A 1 40.01 3.14 -41.02
N GLU A 2 40.34 4.41 -40.84
CA GLU A 2 39.35 5.42 -40.47
C GLU A 2 38.46 5.65 -41.70
N LEU A 3 37.29 5.11 -41.68
CA LEU A 3 36.24 5.44 -42.63
C LEU A 3 35.21 6.30 -41.92
N LEU A 4 35.17 7.57 -42.27
CA LEU A 4 34.11 8.53 -41.99
C LEU A 4 34.11 9.27 -40.64
N GLY A 5 35.19 9.37 -39.88
CA GLY A 5 35.23 10.34 -38.76
C GLY A 5 34.06 10.22 -37.75
N LEU A 6 33.52 9.04 -37.63
CA LEU A 6 32.52 8.74 -36.59
C LEU A 6 33.28 8.14 -35.42
N ASP A 7 33.53 8.96 -34.43
CA ASP A 7 33.91 8.45 -33.10
C ASP A 7 32.88 7.47 -32.65
N TYR A 8 33.34 6.30 -32.16
CA TYR A 8 32.51 5.38 -31.44
C TYR A 8 31.87 6.16 -30.29
N GLN A 9 30.58 6.33 -30.36
CA GLN A 9 29.82 6.85 -29.24
C GLN A 9 29.96 5.81 -28.15
N ASP A 10 30.80 6.09 -27.15
CA ASP A 10 30.82 5.27 -25.92
C ASP A 10 29.39 5.15 -25.44
N SER A 11 28.96 3.92 -25.27
CA SER A 11 27.66 3.66 -24.64
C SER A 11 27.67 4.38 -23.28
N TYR A 12 26.94 5.46 -23.19
CA TYR A 12 26.71 6.09 -21.92
C TYR A 12 26.07 5.03 -21.00
N ASP A 13 26.88 4.49 -20.08
CA ASP A 13 26.36 3.84 -18.91
C ASP A 13 25.58 4.91 -18.14
N TYR A 14 24.30 4.96 -18.44
CA TYR A 14 23.38 5.81 -17.70
C TYR A 14 23.36 5.26 -16.28
N ASP A 15 24.17 5.85 -15.39
CA ASP A 15 24.05 5.59 -13.96
C ASP A 15 22.70 6.12 -13.51
N TYR A 16 21.73 5.23 -13.51
CA TYR A 16 20.34 5.50 -13.13
C TYR A 16 20.23 6.05 -11.68
N ASN A 17 21.33 5.97 -10.92
CA ASN A 17 21.42 6.44 -9.54
C ASN A 17 22.09 7.83 -9.41
N ALA A 18 22.75 8.34 -10.44
CA ALA A 18 23.39 9.64 -10.39
C ALA A 18 22.36 10.76 -10.56
N GLY A 19 21.82 11.23 -9.43
CA GLY A 19 20.92 12.39 -9.39
C GLY A 19 19.52 12.11 -8.87
N MET A 20 19.17 10.88 -8.48
CA MET A 20 17.95 10.65 -7.74
C MET A 20 18.10 11.15 -6.29
N PRO A 21 17.14 11.92 -5.77
CA PRO A 21 17.13 12.25 -4.35
C PRO A 21 17.20 10.96 -3.53
N SER A 22 17.97 10.98 -2.44
CA SER A 22 18.09 9.82 -1.55
C SER A 22 16.71 9.37 -1.08
N ASN A 23 16.31 8.14 -1.42
CA ASN A 23 15.05 7.54 -0.95
C ASN A 23 15.19 6.97 0.48
N LYS A 24 16.29 7.25 1.15
CA LYS A 24 16.55 6.80 2.52
C LYS A 24 15.83 7.67 3.54
N ILE A 25 15.14 7.01 4.44
CA ILE A 25 14.45 7.62 5.58
C ILE A 25 15.13 7.06 6.85
N ASP A 26 15.74 7.92 7.67
CA ASP A 26 16.43 7.52 8.91
C ASP A 26 15.44 7.29 10.07
N MET A 27 14.35 6.61 9.80
CA MET A 27 13.28 6.28 10.72
C MET A 27 12.77 4.88 10.43
N SER A 28 12.21 4.20 11.44
CA SER A 28 11.36 3.01 11.21
C SER A 28 10.09 3.41 10.44
N ALA A 29 9.36 2.41 9.91
CA ALA A 29 8.07 2.68 9.27
C ALA A 29 7.10 3.37 10.26
N PHE A 30 7.04 2.90 11.50
CA PHE A 30 6.16 3.50 12.51
C PHE A 30 6.57 4.94 12.87
N GLU A 31 7.85 5.22 13.05
CA GLU A 31 8.34 6.58 13.29
C GLU A 31 8.06 7.53 12.12
N PHE A 32 8.22 7.04 10.89
CA PHE A 32 7.87 7.79 9.69
C PHE A 32 6.38 8.14 9.65
N ILE A 33 5.51 7.18 9.93
CA ILE A 33 4.06 7.40 10.03
C ILE A 33 3.74 8.48 11.08
N LYS A 34 4.33 8.39 12.26
CA LYS A 34 4.16 9.36 13.35
C LYS A 34 4.68 10.75 12.99
N SER A 35 5.74 10.85 12.21
CA SER A 35 6.34 12.12 11.79
C SER A 35 5.49 12.89 10.76
N ARG A 36 4.55 12.21 10.10
CA ARG A 36 3.72 12.76 9.03
C ARG A 36 2.24 12.69 9.39
N THR A 37 1.85 13.37 10.45
CA THR A 37 0.46 13.47 10.93
C THR A 37 -0.46 14.14 9.91
N ASP A 38 0.07 14.96 9.02
CA ASP A 38 -0.63 15.58 7.91
C ASP A 38 -1.23 14.57 6.92
N ILE A 39 -0.59 13.40 6.76
CA ILE A 39 -1.03 12.36 5.80
C ILE A 39 -1.35 11.01 6.45
N PHE A 40 -0.87 10.72 7.65
CA PHE A 40 -0.97 9.40 8.28
C PHE A 40 -1.66 9.38 9.66
N SER A 41 -2.36 10.43 10.06
CA SER A 41 -3.01 10.45 11.38
C SER A 41 -3.99 9.30 11.60
N LEU A 42 -4.74 8.90 10.59
CA LEU A 42 -5.69 7.79 10.67
C LEU A 42 -4.99 6.43 10.69
N LEU A 43 -3.89 6.28 9.96
CA LEU A 43 -3.07 5.05 10.00
C LEU A 43 -2.40 4.89 11.35
N GLU A 44 -1.82 5.95 11.91
CA GLU A 44 -1.22 5.94 13.25
C GLU A 44 -2.24 5.51 14.32
N GLU A 45 -3.42 6.13 14.31
CA GLU A 45 -4.51 5.78 15.23
C GLU A 45 -4.90 4.31 15.11
N ALA A 46 -5.03 3.79 13.88
CA ALA A 46 -5.37 2.40 13.65
C ALA A 46 -4.29 1.44 14.19
N ILE A 47 -3.02 1.74 13.97
CA ILE A 47 -1.88 0.93 14.46
C ILE A 47 -1.90 0.86 16.00
N LEU A 48 -2.07 2.00 16.66
CA LEU A 48 -2.15 2.08 18.12
C LEU A 48 -3.36 1.32 18.66
N TYR A 49 -4.51 1.49 18.03
CA TYR A 49 -5.74 0.79 18.40
C TYR A 49 -5.61 -0.73 18.28
N ALA A 50 -5.03 -1.22 17.20
CA ALA A 50 -4.83 -2.65 16.96
C ALA A 50 -3.66 -3.24 17.77
N GLY A 51 -2.78 -2.40 18.33
CA GLY A 51 -1.61 -2.84 19.11
C GLY A 51 -0.54 -3.52 18.27
N VAL A 52 -0.33 -3.06 17.04
CA VAL A 52 0.61 -3.67 16.08
C VAL A 52 1.82 -2.78 15.77
N GLU A 53 2.21 -1.90 16.67
CA GLU A 53 3.34 -0.98 16.49
C GLU A 53 4.65 -1.72 16.16
N ASN A 54 4.88 -2.87 16.78
CA ASN A 54 6.09 -3.66 16.56
C ASN A 54 6.13 -4.28 15.17
N GLU A 55 4.98 -4.56 14.56
CA GLU A 55 4.90 -5.08 13.19
C GLU A 55 5.37 -4.03 12.17
N PHE A 56 5.29 -2.76 12.50
CA PHE A 56 5.76 -1.64 11.67
C PHE A 56 7.21 -1.22 11.97
N LYS A 57 7.98 -2.09 12.61
CA LYS A 57 9.41 -1.90 12.92
C LYS A 57 10.26 -3.10 12.47
N GLN A 58 9.72 -3.96 11.61
CA GLN A 58 10.40 -5.16 11.15
C GLN A 58 11.34 -4.87 9.97
N SER A 59 12.43 -5.61 9.89
CA SER A 59 13.32 -5.60 8.73
C SER A 59 12.83 -6.57 7.64
N GLY A 60 13.28 -6.35 6.41
CA GLY A 60 13.02 -7.27 5.30
C GLY A 60 11.59 -7.27 4.79
N MET A 61 10.80 -6.25 5.08
CA MET A 61 9.40 -6.12 4.68
C MET A 61 9.22 -5.06 3.59
N THR A 62 8.03 -5.07 3.00
CA THR A 62 7.51 -3.98 2.18
C THR A 62 6.22 -3.48 2.82
N TYR A 63 6.24 -2.25 3.27
CA TYR A 63 5.10 -1.59 3.90
C TYR A 63 4.31 -0.81 2.87
N LEU A 64 3.01 -1.05 2.80
CA LEU A 64 2.05 -0.28 2.00
C LEU A 64 1.29 0.63 2.96
N LEU A 65 1.58 1.93 2.90
CA LEU A 65 1.14 2.89 3.91
C LEU A 65 -0.06 3.70 3.40
N PRO A 66 -1.30 3.35 3.77
CA PRO A 66 -2.48 4.12 3.38
C PRO A 66 -2.47 5.50 4.02
N THR A 67 -2.63 6.54 3.21
CA THR A 67 -2.81 7.92 3.67
C THR A 67 -4.23 8.15 4.21
N ASN A 68 -4.44 9.30 4.83
CA ASN A 68 -5.78 9.71 5.26
C ASN A 68 -6.80 9.67 4.11
N THR A 69 -6.38 9.96 2.88
CA THR A 69 -7.24 9.88 1.69
C THR A 69 -7.76 8.46 1.43
N ALA A 70 -6.96 7.42 1.71
CA ALA A 70 -7.39 6.03 1.57
C ALA A 70 -8.51 5.66 2.53
N PHE A 71 -8.52 6.25 3.73
CA PHE A 71 -9.55 5.99 4.75
C PHE A 71 -10.77 6.87 4.60
N ASN A 72 -10.56 8.16 4.34
CA ASN A 72 -11.61 9.17 4.31
C ASN A 72 -11.38 10.15 3.17
N SER A 73 -12.08 9.97 2.08
CA SER A 73 -12.09 10.86 0.92
C SER A 73 -13.49 11.46 0.75
N GLU A 74 -13.57 12.69 0.27
CA GLU A 74 -14.81 13.45 0.11
C GLU A 74 -15.27 13.58 -1.35
N THR A 75 -14.85 12.67 -2.22
CA THR A 75 -15.26 12.70 -3.63
C THR A 75 -16.60 12.02 -3.86
N SER A 76 -17.32 12.44 -4.89
CA SER A 76 -18.63 11.86 -5.26
C SER A 76 -18.56 10.39 -5.70
N THR A 77 -17.37 9.92 -6.09
CA THR A 77 -17.08 8.52 -6.45
C THR A 77 -16.23 7.86 -5.38
N ASP A 78 -16.50 8.19 -4.13
CA ASP A 78 -15.67 7.85 -3.01
C ASP A 78 -15.62 6.34 -2.77
N LEU A 79 -14.43 5.78 -2.95
CA LEU A 79 -14.09 4.38 -2.69
C LEU A 79 -13.19 4.27 -1.45
N SER A 80 -13.19 5.28 -0.58
CA SER A 80 -12.45 5.25 0.68
C SER A 80 -12.95 4.12 1.60
N TYR A 81 -12.10 3.71 2.54
CA TYR A 81 -12.45 2.61 3.43
C TYR A 81 -13.71 2.87 4.22
N PHE A 82 -13.86 4.07 4.77
CA PHE A 82 -15.04 4.41 5.59
C PHE A 82 -16.35 4.44 4.79
N GLN A 83 -16.31 4.89 3.55
CA GLN A 83 -17.48 4.92 2.68
C GLN A 83 -17.89 3.53 2.18
N THR A 84 -16.92 2.65 1.97
CA THR A 84 -17.17 1.27 1.53
C THR A 84 -17.49 0.31 2.69
N HIS A 85 -17.20 0.71 3.93
CA HIS A 85 -17.41 -0.10 5.14
C HIS A 85 -18.27 0.66 6.15
N GLN A 86 -19.43 1.13 5.70
CA GLN A 86 -20.37 1.86 6.55
C GLN A 86 -20.91 0.99 7.68
N LEU A 87 -21.13 1.62 8.81
CA LEU A 87 -21.79 1.03 9.96
C LEU A 87 -23.24 1.49 10.05
N THR A 88 -24.03 0.84 10.88
CA THR A 88 -25.45 1.15 11.06
C THR A 88 -25.77 1.38 12.53
N TYR A 89 -26.74 2.24 12.79
CA TYR A 89 -27.38 2.40 14.09
C TYR A 89 -28.89 2.50 13.92
N ILE A 90 -29.63 2.26 15.01
CA ILE A 90 -31.07 2.48 15.01
C ILE A 90 -31.32 3.88 15.53
N ASP A 91 -32.04 4.68 14.76
CA ASP A 91 -32.50 6.00 15.18
C ASP A 91 -33.55 5.85 16.25
N GLU A 92 -33.33 6.40 17.45
CA GLU A 92 -34.22 6.25 18.60
C GLU A 92 -35.55 6.96 18.42
N GLU A 93 -35.63 7.99 17.57
CA GLU A 93 -36.88 8.73 17.36
C GLU A 93 -37.76 8.08 16.30
N THR A 94 -37.17 7.54 15.22
CA THR A 94 -37.91 6.96 14.11
C THR A 94 -37.97 5.44 14.13
N GLY A 95 -37.04 4.77 14.85
CA GLY A 95 -36.88 3.31 14.85
C GLY A 95 -36.27 2.77 13.56
N GLU A 96 -35.82 3.64 12.69
CA GLU A 96 -35.22 3.26 11.39
C GLU A 96 -33.74 2.91 11.53
N LEU A 97 -33.28 1.99 10.67
CA LEU A 97 -31.87 1.66 10.54
C LEU A 97 -31.16 2.70 9.65
N VAL A 98 -30.19 3.41 10.20
CA VAL A 98 -29.43 4.44 9.49
C VAL A 98 -28.00 3.99 9.28
N SER A 99 -27.50 4.13 8.04
CA SER A 99 -26.10 3.87 7.68
C SER A 99 -25.27 5.16 7.78
N TYR A 100 -24.05 5.02 8.24
CA TYR A 100 -23.10 6.14 8.30
C TYR A 100 -21.67 5.67 8.01
N ALA A 101 -20.84 6.57 7.48
CA ALA A 101 -19.42 6.35 7.34
C ALA A 101 -18.72 6.75 8.65
N PRO A 102 -17.95 5.87 9.29
CA PRO A 102 -17.12 6.23 10.43
C PRO A 102 -16.07 7.28 10.05
N ILE A 103 -15.44 7.87 11.05
CA ILE A 103 -14.34 8.83 10.88
C ILE A 103 -13.02 8.31 11.45
N SER A 104 -13.02 7.11 12.00
CA SER A 104 -11.87 6.47 12.63
C SER A 104 -11.97 4.95 12.50
N MET A 105 -10.82 4.30 12.36
CA MET A 105 -10.71 2.84 12.37
C MET A 105 -11.08 2.23 13.74
N THR A 106 -11.08 3.02 14.80
CA THR A 106 -11.52 2.58 16.13
C THR A 106 -13.00 2.22 16.22
N ALA A 107 -13.80 2.60 15.22
CA ALA A 107 -15.20 2.22 15.12
C ALA A 107 -15.43 0.74 14.74
N TYR A 108 -14.42 0.09 14.19
CA TYR A 108 -14.50 -1.32 13.78
C TYR A 108 -13.96 -2.26 14.87
N PRO A 109 -14.30 -3.56 14.83
CA PRO A 109 -13.69 -4.54 15.71
C PRO A 109 -12.16 -4.56 15.59
N LYS A 110 -11.48 -4.65 16.73
CA LYS A 110 -10.02 -4.60 16.80
C LYS A 110 -9.33 -5.65 15.91
N GLU A 111 -9.83 -6.88 15.88
CA GLU A 111 -9.27 -7.95 15.05
C GLU A 111 -9.43 -7.69 13.55
N GLN A 112 -10.50 -7.05 13.12
CA GLN A 112 -10.68 -6.61 11.74
C GLN A 112 -9.62 -5.57 11.35
N VAL A 113 -9.40 -4.60 12.21
CA VAL A 113 -8.39 -3.54 11.99
C VAL A 113 -6.99 -4.13 11.97
N LYS A 114 -6.68 -5.03 12.88
CA LYS A 114 -5.41 -5.74 12.92
C LYS A 114 -5.13 -6.51 11.62
N GLU A 115 -6.07 -7.33 11.16
CA GLU A 115 -5.92 -8.08 9.90
C GLU A 115 -5.77 -7.13 8.69
N PHE A 116 -6.52 -6.05 8.64
CA PHE A 116 -6.38 -5.02 7.62
C PHE A 116 -4.95 -4.44 7.59
N LEU A 117 -4.42 -4.04 8.73
CA LEU A 117 -3.07 -3.47 8.84
C LEU A 117 -2.00 -4.49 8.46
N LEU A 118 -2.09 -5.72 8.94
CA LEU A 118 -1.14 -6.78 8.63
C LEU A 118 -1.16 -7.17 7.15
N TYR A 119 -2.32 -7.06 6.50
CA TYR A 119 -2.44 -7.27 5.05
C TYR A 119 -1.64 -6.24 4.23
N HIS A 120 -1.40 -5.06 4.76
CA HIS A 120 -0.60 -4.01 4.13
C HIS A 120 0.91 -4.14 4.42
N ILE A 121 1.34 -5.25 5.01
CA ILE A 121 2.76 -5.58 5.22
C ILE A 121 3.10 -6.82 4.41
N VAL A 122 3.89 -6.65 3.35
CA VAL A 122 4.30 -7.74 2.46
C VAL A 122 5.60 -8.35 2.97
N LYS A 123 5.65 -9.69 3.02
CA LYS A 123 6.87 -10.43 3.37
C LYS A 123 7.87 -10.34 2.22
N GLY A 124 9.02 -9.74 2.47
CA GLY A 124 10.05 -9.51 1.47
C GLY A 124 10.16 -8.05 1.05
N LYS A 125 11.25 -7.74 0.36
CA LYS A 125 11.59 -6.38 -0.08
C LYS A 125 11.31 -6.25 -1.58
N TYR A 126 10.31 -5.47 -1.95
CA TYR A 126 9.87 -5.31 -3.34
C TYR A 126 9.84 -3.85 -3.75
N THR A 127 10.51 -3.57 -4.85
CA THR A 127 10.64 -2.25 -5.47
C THR A 127 10.55 -2.35 -6.98
N PHE A 128 10.76 -1.27 -7.69
CA PHE A 128 10.84 -1.26 -9.16
C PHE A 128 11.93 -2.18 -9.72
N THR A 129 12.95 -2.52 -8.93
CA THR A 129 14.10 -3.27 -9.40
C THR A 129 13.91 -4.79 -9.40
N ASN A 130 12.98 -5.31 -8.61
CA ASN A 130 12.84 -6.75 -8.41
C ASN A 130 11.41 -7.29 -8.53
N LEU A 131 10.45 -6.45 -8.90
CA LEU A 131 9.10 -6.93 -9.19
C LEU A 131 9.02 -7.49 -10.61
N PRO A 132 8.28 -8.61 -10.82
CA PRO A 132 8.05 -9.15 -12.15
C PRO A 132 7.14 -8.23 -12.98
N ALA A 133 7.19 -8.37 -14.31
CA ALA A 133 6.30 -7.65 -15.22
C ALA A 133 4.90 -8.29 -15.29
N GLU A 134 4.77 -9.54 -14.86
CA GLU A 134 3.51 -10.27 -14.85
C GLU A 134 2.89 -10.22 -13.45
N PRO A 135 1.55 -10.08 -13.34
CA PRO A 135 0.86 -10.13 -12.05
C PRO A 135 1.21 -11.38 -11.26
N THR A 136 1.69 -11.20 -10.04
CA THR A 136 2.18 -12.29 -9.19
C THR A 136 1.64 -12.10 -7.77
N TRP A 137 1.30 -13.20 -7.11
CA TRP A 137 0.83 -13.21 -5.75
C TRP A 137 1.98 -13.32 -4.76
N PHE A 138 1.95 -12.46 -3.73
CA PHE A 138 2.94 -12.40 -2.66
C PHE A 138 2.27 -12.57 -1.30
N GLU A 139 3.02 -13.16 -0.36
CA GLU A 139 2.56 -13.36 1.01
C GLU A 139 2.58 -12.04 1.80
N THR A 140 1.56 -11.82 2.60
CA THR A 140 1.51 -10.75 3.59
C THR A 140 1.67 -11.29 5.01
N VAL A 141 1.77 -10.40 5.99
CA VAL A 141 1.88 -10.75 7.41
C VAL A 141 0.52 -11.11 8.02
N ALA A 142 -0.58 -10.79 7.35
CA ALA A 142 -1.91 -11.16 7.81
C ALA A 142 -2.10 -12.67 7.92
N THR A 143 -2.98 -13.13 8.80
CA THR A 143 -3.06 -14.54 9.21
C THR A 143 -3.98 -15.40 8.34
N ALA A 144 -4.91 -14.77 7.61
CA ALA A 144 -5.83 -15.52 6.76
C ALA A 144 -5.12 -16.20 5.59
N ASP A 145 -5.63 -17.34 5.14
CA ASP A 145 -5.10 -18.10 4.01
C ASP A 145 -5.25 -17.37 2.66
N THR A 146 -6.15 -16.40 2.58
CA THR A 146 -6.34 -15.49 1.44
C THR A 146 -5.54 -14.18 1.55
N ALA A 147 -4.69 -14.04 2.55
CA ALA A 147 -3.92 -12.82 2.82
C ALA A 147 -2.73 -12.67 1.85
N LYS A 148 -3.01 -12.73 0.57
CA LYS A 148 -2.06 -12.54 -0.52
C LYS A 148 -2.34 -11.26 -1.28
N ILE A 149 -1.27 -10.61 -1.71
CA ILE A 149 -1.33 -9.39 -2.49
C ILE A 149 -0.80 -9.64 -3.89
N ASN A 150 -1.49 -9.09 -4.88
CA ASN A 150 -1.06 -9.13 -6.27
C ASN A 150 -0.22 -7.89 -6.58
N MET A 151 0.99 -8.09 -7.09
CA MET A 151 1.86 -6.99 -7.49
C MET A 151 2.56 -7.31 -8.80
N TYR A 152 2.80 -6.30 -9.60
CA TYR A 152 3.67 -6.37 -10.76
C TYR A 152 4.21 -4.99 -11.13
N LEU A 153 5.28 -4.98 -11.94
CA LEU A 153 5.85 -3.76 -12.49
C LEU A 153 5.25 -3.50 -13.88
N LEU A 154 4.49 -2.42 -14.00
CA LEU A 154 4.04 -1.92 -15.30
C LEU A 154 5.24 -1.30 -16.03
N LYS A 155 5.70 -1.97 -17.07
CA LYS A 155 6.81 -1.53 -17.92
C LYS A 155 6.26 -0.76 -19.12
N ASP A 156 5.99 0.50 -18.90
CA ASP A 156 5.64 1.42 -19.97
C ASP A 156 6.53 2.67 -19.94
N ARG A 157 6.13 3.72 -20.64
CA ARG A 157 6.87 4.99 -20.67
C ARG A 157 7.06 5.60 -19.26
N ASN A 158 6.11 5.35 -18.36
CA ASN A 158 6.14 5.78 -16.96
C ASN A 158 6.00 4.55 -16.06
N PRO A 159 7.09 3.83 -15.79
CA PRO A 159 7.04 2.60 -14.98
C PRO A 159 6.41 2.85 -13.61
N ASN A 160 5.59 1.92 -13.16
CA ASN A 160 4.99 2.00 -11.83
C ASN A 160 4.66 0.60 -11.30
N ILE A 161 4.52 0.48 -9.98
CA ILE A 161 4.02 -0.73 -9.36
C ILE A 161 2.49 -0.70 -9.42
N VAL A 162 1.89 -1.83 -9.76
CA VAL A 162 0.43 -2.00 -9.74
C VAL A 162 0.07 -3.04 -8.69
N PHE A 163 -0.90 -2.69 -7.85
CA PHE A 163 -1.36 -3.53 -6.73
C PHE A 163 -2.77 -4.02 -6.97
N ASN A 164 -3.02 -5.28 -6.62
CA ASN A 164 -4.35 -5.91 -6.61
C ASN A 164 -5.18 -5.68 -7.87
N ASN A 165 -4.56 -5.77 -9.02
CA ASN A 165 -5.23 -5.69 -10.31
C ASN A 165 -5.78 -7.06 -10.71
N PHE A 166 -6.81 -7.52 -10.01
CA PHE A 166 -7.52 -8.76 -10.28
C PHE A 166 -9.04 -8.52 -10.34
N ASP A 167 -9.73 -9.38 -11.04
CA ASP A 167 -11.18 -9.28 -11.21
C ASP A 167 -11.90 -9.34 -9.86
N GLY A 168 -12.79 -8.38 -9.63
CA GLY A 168 -13.57 -8.29 -8.39
C GLY A 168 -12.94 -7.48 -7.28
N HIS A 169 -11.71 -6.99 -7.42
CA HIS A 169 -11.18 -5.99 -6.50
C HIS A 169 -11.97 -4.67 -6.65
N TYR A 170 -12.25 -3.99 -5.54
CA TYR A 170 -13.10 -2.80 -5.53
C TYR A 170 -12.61 -1.67 -6.46
N LYS A 171 -11.30 -1.62 -6.69
CA LYS A 171 -10.64 -0.64 -7.55
C LYS A 171 -9.52 -1.32 -8.33
N SER A 172 -9.47 -1.09 -9.62
CA SER A 172 -8.41 -1.61 -10.49
C SER A 172 -7.20 -0.68 -10.54
N SER A 173 -6.06 -1.23 -10.93
CA SER A 173 -4.83 -0.46 -11.24
C SER A 173 -4.39 0.50 -10.14
N ILE A 174 -4.41 0.07 -8.89
CA ILE A 174 -3.93 0.86 -7.76
C ILE A 174 -2.42 1.01 -7.86
N LYS A 175 -1.96 2.25 -7.81
CA LYS A 175 -0.54 2.63 -7.89
C LYS A 175 -0.13 3.41 -6.65
N PRO A 176 1.14 3.39 -6.24
CA PRO A 176 1.59 4.17 -5.11
C PRO A 176 1.62 5.67 -5.46
N ARG A 177 1.36 6.51 -4.46
CA ARG A 177 1.59 7.95 -4.51
C ARG A 177 3.09 8.26 -4.48
N THR A 178 3.80 7.60 -3.57
CA THR A 178 5.26 7.67 -3.42
C THR A 178 5.79 6.26 -3.22
N SER A 179 6.84 5.89 -3.94
CA SER A 179 7.36 4.53 -3.94
C SER A 179 8.83 4.46 -3.56
N ASN A 180 9.30 3.25 -3.25
CA ASN A 180 10.71 2.89 -3.03
C ASN A 180 11.39 3.66 -1.89
N LEU A 181 10.67 4.06 -0.85
CA LEU A 181 11.27 4.64 0.35
C LEU A 181 11.94 3.52 1.16
N TYR A 182 13.23 3.68 1.45
CA TYR A 182 14.00 2.72 2.23
C TYR A 182 14.18 3.23 3.66
N ASN A 183 13.72 2.48 4.64
CA ASN A 183 13.72 2.91 6.04
C ASN A 183 14.94 2.42 6.83
N ALA A 184 15.08 2.91 8.06
CA ALA A 184 16.21 2.58 8.96
C ALA A 184 16.25 1.10 9.38
N ASP A 185 15.12 0.40 9.34
CA ASP A 185 15.03 -1.03 9.71
C ASP A 185 15.39 -1.98 8.55
N GLY A 186 15.72 -1.46 7.38
CA GLY A 186 16.02 -2.28 6.20
C GLY A 186 14.78 -2.83 5.50
N SER A 187 13.71 -2.08 5.47
CA SER A 187 12.46 -2.35 4.75
C SER A 187 12.14 -1.25 3.75
N TYR A 188 11.29 -1.55 2.78
CA TYR A 188 10.78 -0.55 1.85
C TYR A 188 9.37 -0.10 2.23
N MET A 189 9.04 1.14 1.86
CA MET A 189 7.72 1.73 2.08
C MET A 189 7.19 2.31 0.77
N HIS A 190 5.92 2.03 0.46
CA HIS A 190 5.17 2.65 -0.62
C HIS A 190 3.97 3.36 -0.02
N VAL A 191 3.83 4.64 -0.29
CA VAL A 191 2.72 5.46 0.21
C VAL A 191 1.54 5.34 -0.75
N MET A 192 0.36 5.03 -0.22
CA MET A 192 -0.84 4.68 -0.98
C MET A 192 -1.98 5.65 -0.67
N ASP A 193 -2.59 6.24 -1.69
CA ASP A 193 -3.85 7.01 -1.53
C ASP A 193 -5.10 6.12 -1.63
N SER A 194 -4.91 4.83 -1.79
CA SER A 194 -5.96 3.81 -1.79
C SER A 194 -5.61 2.69 -0.82
N TRP A 195 -6.60 2.13 -0.18
CA TRP A 195 -6.45 0.91 0.61
C TRP A 195 -6.51 -0.32 -0.30
N LEU A 196 -6.07 -1.47 0.19
CA LEU A 196 -6.05 -2.72 -0.56
C LEU A 196 -6.98 -3.73 0.12
N ASP A 197 -7.77 -4.41 -0.69
CA ASP A 197 -8.67 -5.44 -0.23
C ASP A 197 -8.11 -6.82 -0.54
N ARG A 198 -8.29 -7.71 0.43
CA ARG A 198 -7.87 -9.10 0.33
C ARG A 198 -8.73 -9.84 -0.68
N PRO A 199 -8.14 -10.72 -1.52
CA PRO A 199 -8.91 -11.56 -2.42
C PRO A 199 -9.74 -12.59 -1.68
N THR A 200 -10.74 -13.12 -2.34
CA THR A 200 -11.48 -14.31 -1.91
C THR A 200 -10.76 -15.59 -2.34
N LYS A 201 -11.15 -16.74 -1.78
CA LYS A 201 -10.64 -18.04 -2.21
C LYS A 201 -10.87 -18.29 -3.70
N GLU A 202 -12.02 -17.89 -4.22
CA GLU A 202 -12.36 -18.02 -5.66
C GLU A 202 -11.42 -17.20 -6.52
N GLN A 203 -11.11 -15.96 -6.13
CA GLN A 203 -10.17 -15.08 -6.85
C GLN A 203 -8.73 -15.61 -6.85
N LEU A 204 -8.35 -16.40 -5.84
CA LEU A 204 -7.06 -17.09 -5.76
C LEU A 204 -7.08 -18.48 -6.42
N ASN A 205 -8.20 -18.96 -6.98
CA ASN A 205 -8.38 -20.32 -7.47
C ASN A 205 -8.09 -21.39 -6.41
N MET A 206 -8.34 -21.07 -5.15
CA MET A 206 -8.23 -22.02 -4.04
C MET A 206 -9.49 -22.89 -3.94
N LYS A 207 -9.32 -24.20 -3.69
CA LYS A 207 -10.43 -25.15 -3.45
C LYS A 207 -10.83 -25.17 -1.99
#